data_39097183381657a24f66507ffdd93d08
#
_entry.id   39097183381657a24f66507ffdd93d08
#
_cell.length_a   1.000
_cell.length_b   1.000
_cell.length_c   1.000
_cell.angle_alpha   90.00
_cell.angle_beta   90.00
_cell.angle_gamma   90.00
#
_symmetry.space_group_name_H-M   'P 1'
#
loop_
_entity.id
_entity.type
_entity.pdbx_description
1 polymer ?
#
loop_
_entity_poly.entity_id
_entity_poly.type
_entity_poly.pdbx_seq_one_letter_code
_entity_poly.pdbx_strand_id
1 'polypeptide(L)'
;MDKRTDIAMIGDRDSVLIGKAVGLGVFDETDGERANRLIYRLARVGCKVIFLTEPVYAQCSEAINKFKTETFPAIIPIPDSHGPSGVAMAAIKANVEKAIGADILFSEDK
;
A
#
# COMPACT_ATOMS: atom_id res chain seq x y z
N MET A 1 0.96 12.54 -10.64
CA MET A 1 1.53 11.23 -10.26
C MET A 1 1.28 10.25 -11.37
N ASP A 2 2.17 9.31 -11.56
CA ASP A 2 2.04 8.36 -12.63
C ASP A 2 1.16 7.15 -12.22
N LYS A 3 1.04 6.18 -13.12
CA LYS A 3 0.17 5.03 -12.91
C LYS A 3 0.54 4.17 -11.71
N ARG A 4 1.79 4.23 -11.27
CA ARG A 4 2.21 3.41 -10.13
C ARG A 4 1.55 3.83 -8.83
N THR A 5 0.96 5.01 -8.80
CA THR A 5 0.26 5.47 -7.61
C THR A 5 -1.19 5.03 -7.55
N ASP A 6 -1.66 4.24 -8.50
CA ASP A 6 -2.98 3.62 -8.39
C ASP A 6 -3.04 2.71 -7.17
N ILE A 7 -1.91 2.08 -6.84
CA ILE A 7 -1.78 1.26 -5.64
C ILE A 7 -0.56 1.78 -4.87
N ALA A 8 -0.77 2.22 -3.66
CA ALA A 8 0.28 2.80 -2.82
C ALA A 8 0.50 1.96 -1.57
N MET A 9 1.70 2.05 -1.01
CA MET A 9 2.04 1.39 0.24
C MET A 9 2.77 2.39 1.12
N ILE A 10 2.30 2.56 2.35
CA ILE A 10 2.85 3.51 3.30
C ILE A 10 3.26 2.77 4.56
N GLY A 11 4.46 3.03 5.03
CA GLY A 11 4.97 2.42 6.26
C GLY A 11 6.46 2.67 6.40
N ASP A 12 7.10 1.89 7.24
CA ASP A 12 8.53 2.00 7.40
C ASP A 12 9.26 1.50 6.16
N ARG A 13 10.47 1.98 5.99
CA ARG A 13 11.27 1.73 4.81
C ARG A 13 11.39 0.25 4.44
N ASP A 14 11.70 -0.59 5.43
CA ASP A 14 11.91 -2.01 5.15
C ASP A 14 10.63 -2.69 4.68
N SER A 15 9.50 -2.32 5.29
CA SER A 15 8.22 -2.92 4.94
C SER A 15 7.79 -2.53 3.53
N VAL A 16 7.97 -1.26 3.14
CA VAL A 16 7.48 -0.80 1.84
C VAL A 16 8.42 -1.13 0.69
N LEU A 17 9.65 -1.56 0.97
CA LEU A 17 10.57 -1.97 -0.08
C LEU A 17 10.00 -3.09 -0.95
N ILE A 18 9.20 -3.95 -0.36
CA ILE A 18 8.55 -5.03 -1.10
C ILE A 18 7.64 -4.46 -2.18
N GLY A 19 6.88 -3.43 -1.83
CA GLY A 19 6.01 -2.77 -2.81
C GLY A 19 6.79 -2.13 -3.93
N LYS A 20 7.93 -1.53 -3.61
CA LYS A 20 8.77 -0.92 -4.62
C LYS A 20 9.31 -1.97 -5.60
N ALA A 21 9.68 -3.13 -5.10
CA ALA A 21 10.21 -4.20 -5.92
C ALA A 21 9.19 -4.68 -6.96
N VAL A 22 7.91 -4.59 -6.67
CA VAL A 22 6.86 -5.03 -7.59
C VAL A 22 6.18 -3.87 -8.32
N GLY A 23 6.71 -2.66 -8.21
CA GLY A 23 6.24 -1.53 -9.01
C GLY A 23 5.13 -0.69 -8.40
N LEU A 24 4.84 -0.85 -7.13
CA LEU A 24 3.84 -0.01 -6.46
C LEU A 24 4.45 1.34 -6.10
N GLY A 25 3.59 2.34 -5.89
CA GLY A 25 4.02 3.60 -5.31
C GLY A 25 4.30 3.38 -3.82
N VAL A 26 5.52 3.64 -3.36
CA VAL A 26 5.86 3.41 -1.96
C VAL A 26 6.27 4.70 -1.28
N PHE A 27 5.90 4.81 -0.01
CA PHE A 27 6.15 6.00 0.78
C PHE A 27 6.67 5.58 2.14
N ASP A 28 7.90 5.96 2.42
CA ASP A 28 8.56 5.72 3.70
C ASP A 28 8.06 6.76 4.69
N GLU A 29 6.96 6.46 5.35
CA GLU A 29 6.36 7.38 6.29
C GLU A 29 5.76 6.61 7.47
N THR A 30 6.20 6.94 8.67
CA THR A 30 5.70 6.28 9.88
C THR A 30 5.03 7.25 10.85
N ASP A 31 5.11 8.55 10.58
CA ASP A 31 4.44 9.53 11.41
C ASP A 31 2.95 9.58 11.05
N GLY A 32 2.10 9.41 12.04
CA GLY A 32 0.66 9.33 11.81
C GLY A 32 0.08 10.56 11.17
N GLU A 33 0.52 11.74 11.59
CA GLU A 33 0.00 12.98 11.04
C GLU A 33 0.39 13.17 9.58
N ARG A 34 1.65 12.91 9.26
CA ARG A 34 2.11 13.02 7.88
C ARG A 34 1.50 11.94 6.99
N ALA A 35 1.36 10.72 7.53
CA ALA A 35 0.73 9.66 6.79
C ALA A 35 -0.73 9.97 6.49
N ASN A 36 -1.43 10.57 7.46
CA ASN A 36 -2.81 10.99 7.28
C ASN A 36 -2.93 11.98 6.12
N ARG A 37 -2.07 12.99 6.10
CA ARG A 37 -2.07 13.97 5.00
C ARG A 37 -1.72 13.33 3.67
N LEU A 38 -0.81 12.37 3.68
CA LEU A 38 -0.43 11.65 2.47
C LEU A 38 -1.61 10.86 1.91
N ILE A 39 -2.39 10.22 2.77
CA ILE A 39 -3.58 9.49 2.34
C ILE A 39 -4.55 10.42 1.62
N TYR A 40 -4.80 11.60 2.18
CA TYR A 40 -5.69 12.57 1.53
C TYR A 40 -5.15 13.01 0.17
N ARG A 41 -3.84 13.21 0.08
CA ARG A 41 -3.22 13.60 -1.18
C ARG A 41 -3.35 12.50 -2.23
N LEU A 42 -3.09 11.26 -1.82
CA LEU A 42 -3.23 10.13 -2.73
C LEU A 42 -4.66 9.96 -3.21
N ALA A 43 -5.62 10.15 -2.32
CA ALA A 43 -7.03 10.09 -2.70
C ALA A 43 -7.36 11.14 -3.74
N ARG A 44 -6.80 12.34 -3.60
CA ARG A 44 -7.06 13.43 -4.53
C ARG A 44 -6.55 13.15 -5.94
N VAL A 45 -5.43 12.43 -6.05
CA VAL A 45 -4.88 12.12 -7.38
C VAL A 45 -5.39 10.79 -7.94
N GLY A 46 -6.39 10.21 -7.28
CA GLY A 46 -7.06 9.04 -7.84
C GLY A 46 -6.49 7.69 -7.45
N CYS A 47 -5.70 7.63 -6.37
CA CYS A 47 -5.20 6.36 -5.88
C CYS A 47 -6.37 5.46 -5.48
N LYS A 48 -6.33 4.21 -5.89
CA LYS A 48 -7.45 3.29 -5.66
C LYS A 48 -7.27 2.38 -4.46
N VAL A 49 -6.04 2.02 -4.15
CA VAL A 49 -5.75 1.13 -3.02
C VAL A 49 -4.54 1.68 -2.27
N ILE A 50 -4.66 1.78 -0.96
CA ILE A 50 -3.57 2.22 -0.10
C ILE A 50 -3.34 1.16 0.97
N PHE A 51 -2.17 0.53 0.93
CA PHE A 51 -1.75 -0.39 1.98
C PHE A 51 -1.03 0.40 3.07
N LEU A 52 -1.43 0.20 4.30
CA LEU A 52 -0.75 0.80 5.45
C LEU A 52 -0.20 -0.31 6.32
N THR A 53 1.06 -0.20 6.72
CA THR A 53 1.54 -1.11 7.75
C THR A 53 0.72 -0.92 9.02
N GLU A 54 0.57 -1.96 9.81
CA GLU A 54 -0.29 -1.90 10.99
C GLU A 54 0.04 -0.76 11.95
N PRO A 55 1.33 -0.48 12.25
CA PRO A 55 1.63 0.66 13.11
C PRO A 55 1.15 2.00 12.54
N VAL A 56 1.24 2.19 11.23
CA VAL A 56 0.74 3.41 10.60
C VAL A 56 -0.79 3.42 10.57
N TYR A 57 -1.38 2.29 10.28
CA TYR A 57 -2.84 2.15 10.26
C TYR A 57 -3.45 2.58 11.61
N ALA A 58 -2.82 2.17 12.70
CA ALA A 58 -3.29 2.51 14.03
C ALA A 58 -3.27 4.02 14.31
N GLN A 59 -2.47 4.77 13.58
CA GLN A 59 -2.32 6.21 13.79
C GLN A 59 -3.15 7.05 12.83
N CYS A 60 -3.81 6.44 11.85
CA CYS A 60 -4.50 7.16 10.78
C CYS A 60 -6.01 6.98 10.82
N SER A 61 -6.58 6.91 12.02
CA SER A 61 -8.01 6.68 12.16
C SER A 61 -8.86 7.76 11.47
N GLU A 62 -8.37 8.99 11.42
CA GLU A 62 -9.11 10.08 10.78
C GLU A 62 -9.31 9.82 9.30
N ALA A 63 -8.23 9.55 8.57
CA ALA A 63 -8.32 9.26 7.14
C ALA A 63 -9.09 7.97 6.88
N ILE A 64 -8.86 6.95 7.69
CA ILE A 64 -9.54 5.68 7.55
C ILE A 64 -11.05 5.86 7.68
N ASN A 65 -11.49 6.61 8.69
CA ASN A 65 -12.90 6.87 8.88
C ASN A 65 -13.48 7.70 7.74
N LYS A 66 -12.72 8.65 7.23
CA LYS A 66 -13.16 9.49 6.11
C LYS A 66 -13.48 8.66 4.88
N PHE A 67 -12.62 7.70 4.54
CA PHE A 67 -12.78 6.93 3.31
C PHE A 67 -13.46 5.59 3.50
N LYS A 68 -13.89 5.28 4.71
CA LYS A 68 -14.50 4.00 5.05
C LYS A 68 -15.74 3.68 4.22
N THR A 69 -16.53 4.70 3.91
CA THR A 69 -17.76 4.52 3.16
C THR A 69 -17.63 4.80 1.67
N GLU A 70 -16.42 5.10 1.23
CA GLU A 70 -16.20 5.39 -0.19
C GLU A 70 -15.58 4.19 -0.89
N THR A 71 -15.84 4.07 -2.17
CA THR A 71 -15.29 2.98 -2.96
C THR A 71 -13.77 3.08 -3.05
N PHE A 72 -13.27 4.27 -3.29
CA PHE A 72 -11.83 4.53 -3.43
C PHE A 72 -11.43 5.73 -2.59
N PRO A 73 -10.23 5.72 -2.02
CA PRO A 73 -9.30 4.60 -1.99
C PRO A 73 -9.72 3.55 -0.96
N ALA A 74 -9.45 2.29 -1.24
CA ALA A 74 -9.57 1.23 -0.25
C ALA A 74 -8.31 1.28 0.61
N ILE A 75 -8.46 1.34 1.93
CA ILE A 75 -7.33 1.42 2.84
C ILE A 75 -7.22 0.09 3.58
N ILE A 76 -6.12 -0.60 3.38
CA ILE A 76 -5.95 -1.99 3.83
C ILE A 76 -4.73 -2.10 4.74
N PRO A 77 -4.90 -2.60 5.98
CA PRO A 77 -3.76 -2.81 6.86
C PRO A 77 -2.98 -4.04 6.45
N ILE A 78 -1.66 -3.97 6.55
CA ILE A 78 -0.79 -5.10 6.31
C ILE A 78 0.22 -5.21 7.45
N PRO A 79 0.73 -6.43 7.74
CA PRO A 79 1.77 -6.57 8.74
C PRO A 79 3.05 -5.87 8.30
N ASP A 80 3.82 -5.35 9.25
CA ASP A 80 5.11 -4.79 8.91
C ASP A 80 6.18 -5.91 8.89
N SER A 81 7.38 -5.54 8.46
CA SER A 81 8.48 -6.51 8.34
C SER A 81 9.01 -6.96 9.70
N HIS A 82 8.59 -6.30 10.76
CA HIS A 82 8.99 -6.62 12.13
C HIS A 82 7.97 -7.49 12.85
N GLY A 83 6.96 -8.00 12.13
CA GLY A 83 5.97 -8.91 12.70
C GLY A 83 6.64 -10.20 13.17
N PRO A 84 5.93 -10.98 14.01
CA PRO A 84 6.54 -12.09 14.73
C PRO A 84 7.37 -13.04 13.88
N SER A 85 6.98 -13.30 12.65
CA SER A 85 7.70 -14.25 11.81
C SER A 85 8.08 -13.71 10.44
N GLY A 86 7.54 -12.59 10.05
CA GLY A 86 7.69 -12.10 8.69
C GLY A 86 6.98 -12.95 7.64
N VAL A 87 6.34 -14.03 8.05
CA VAL A 87 5.68 -14.95 7.13
C VAL A 87 4.52 -14.28 6.41
N ALA A 88 3.75 -13.48 7.15
CA ALA A 88 2.60 -12.79 6.57
C ALA A 88 3.04 -11.82 5.48
N MET A 89 4.12 -11.08 5.72
CA MET A 89 4.64 -10.14 4.72
C MET A 89 5.16 -10.89 3.50
N ALA A 90 5.81 -12.02 3.70
CA ALA A 90 6.29 -12.83 2.58
C ALA A 90 5.13 -13.34 1.73
N ALA A 91 4.04 -13.74 2.39
CA ALA A 91 2.86 -14.20 1.67
C ALA A 91 2.22 -13.07 0.86
N ILE A 92 2.14 -11.88 1.44
CA ILE A 92 1.61 -10.72 0.72
C ILE A 92 2.48 -10.39 -0.49
N LYS A 93 3.79 -10.41 -0.31
CA LYS A 93 4.72 -10.18 -1.40
C LYS A 93 4.50 -11.18 -2.54
N ALA A 94 4.40 -12.47 -2.20
CA ALA A 94 4.21 -13.50 -3.19
C ALA A 94 2.89 -13.30 -3.95
N ASN A 95 1.83 -12.93 -3.24
CA ASN A 95 0.53 -12.71 -3.87
C ASN A 95 0.56 -11.51 -4.79
N VAL A 96 1.21 -10.44 -4.38
CA VAL A 96 1.32 -9.22 -5.21
C VAL A 96 2.15 -9.52 -6.46
N GLU A 97 3.27 -10.19 -6.30
CA GLU A 97 4.13 -10.54 -7.42
C GLU A 97 3.40 -11.45 -8.40
N LYS A 98 2.64 -12.39 -7.89
CA LYS A 98 1.88 -13.31 -8.72
C LYS A 98 0.84 -12.56 -9.54
N ALA A 99 0.12 -11.63 -8.93
CA ALA A 99 -0.90 -10.85 -9.62
C ALA A 99 -0.29 -9.99 -10.72
N ILE A 100 0.83 -9.32 -10.42
CA ILE A 100 1.51 -8.49 -11.40
C ILE A 100 2.12 -9.34 -12.50
N GLY A 101 2.72 -10.47 -12.14
CA GLY A 101 3.30 -11.39 -13.11
C GLY A 101 2.26 -11.94 -14.07
N ALA A 102 1.10 -12.30 -13.56
CA ALA A 102 0.02 -12.78 -14.41
C ALA A 102 -0.44 -11.70 -15.39
N ASP A 103 -0.54 -10.46 -14.91
CA ASP A 103 -0.93 -9.36 -15.77
C ASP A 103 0.09 -9.12 -16.88
N ILE A 104 1.37 -9.18 -16.54
CA ILE A 104 2.44 -9.01 -17.51
C ILE A 104 2.40 -10.13 -18.55
N LEU A 105 2.18 -11.37 -18.10
CA LEU A 105 2.11 -12.50 -19.00
C LEU A 105 0.97 -12.36 -20.00
N PHE A 106 -0.19 -11.93 -19.54
CA PHE A 106 -1.31 -11.69 -20.45
C PHE A 106 -1.01 -10.59 -21.44
N SER A 107 -0.30 -9.56 -20.99
CA SER A 107 0.08 -8.45 -21.87
C SER A 107 1.06 -8.91 -22.93
N GLU A 108 1.96 -9.81 -22.62
CA GLU A 108 2.97 -10.29 -23.53
C GLU A 108 2.44 -11.30 -24.55
N ASP A 109 1.35 -11.93 -24.22
CA ASP A 109 0.77 -12.97 -25.06
C ASP A 109 0.01 -12.43 -26.28
N LYS A 110 0.17 -11.20 -26.53
CA LYS A 110 -0.46 -10.59 -27.71
C LYS A 110 0.39 -10.67 -28.98
#